data_435ff61810bdacd94d8565d27deb995e
#
_entry.id   435ff61810bdacd94d8565d27deb995e
#
_cell.length_a   1.000
_cell.length_b   1.000
_cell.length_c   1.000
_cell.angle_alpha   90.00
_cell.angle_beta   90.00
_cell.angle_gamma   90.00
#
_symmetry.space_group_name_H-M   'P 1'
#
loop_
_entity.id
_entity.type
_entity.pdbx_description
1 polymer ?
#
loop_
_entity_poly.entity_id
_entity_poly.type
_entity_poly.pdbx_seq_one_letter_code
_entity_poly.pdbx_strand_id
1 'polypeptide(L)'
;MFSTAAVLLSATLALTACGGGGGGGNPLNTTSAAPSGSASASGGGKVIIGSANFDENTLLASIYAQALEAKGVQVEEKPGIGTREVIYDQVKSGGLTIVPEYNGNLLAFVDKATKAKTTEEVNAELKTKLPPELEVLDSSPAEDKDTLTITKDEQAKQSLNTMEDLAKVSKTWVIGAPPEFKQRWEKELKSVYGIEFKDWKATGATTADAIKDGTVQVGNVFSTDPKIAANNLVSLQDTKNLFAAQNVTPLVNKAAVNDTITSTLNAISAKLSTQSLLDMMQKIAVNKDEPATVAKEWLTSNGLG
;
A
#
# COMPACT_ATOMS: atom_id res chain seq x y z
N MET A 1 41.25 6.93 47.19
CA MET A 1 42.39 7.86 47.15
C MET A 1 42.11 8.88 46.07
N PHE A 2 41.93 10.12 46.50
CA PHE A 2 42.19 11.42 45.83
C PHE A 2 41.56 11.67 44.44
N SER A 3 40.98 12.75 44.08
CA SER A 3 40.51 14.03 44.71
C SER A 3 40.02 14.89 43.54
N THR A 4 38.88 15.46 43.77
CA THR A 4 38.37 16.81 43.44
C THR A 4 39.16 17.71 42.50
N ALA A 5 38.45 18.38 41.57
CA ALA A 5 38.47 19.83 41.46
C ALA A 5 37.30 20.39 40.60
N ALA A 6 36.44 21.14 41.24
CA ALA A 6 35.46 22.03 40.65
C ALA A 6 36.14 23.38 40.32
N VAL A 7 35.73 24.03 39.23
CA VAL A 7 35.92 25.47 39.03
C VAL A 7 34.65 26.08 38.50
N LEU A 8 34.02 26.87 39.38
CA LEU A 8 32.98 27.86 39.08
C LEU A 8 33.67 29.13 38.60
N LEU A 9 33.15 29.79 37.59
CA LEU A 9 33.34 31.22 37.43
C LEU A 9 32.08 31.87 36.88
N SER A 10 31.62 32.85 37.63
CA SER A 10 30.41 33.63 37.46
C SER A 10 30.68 34.98 36.77
N ALA A 11 29.60 35.66 36.43
CA ALA A 11 29.42 37.11 36.28
C ALA A 11 29.73 37.66 34.87
N THR A 12 29.00 38.63 34.29
CA THR A 12 28.17 39.72 34.85
C THR A 12 27.29 40.32 33.76
N LEU A 13 26.14 40.87 34.19
CA LEU A 13 25.23 41.76 33.48
C LEU A 13 25.90 43.06 33.03
N ALA A 14 25.40 43.62 31.91
CA ALA A 14 25.36 45.06 31.72
C ALA A 14 24.09 45.46 30.95
N LEU A 15 23.15 46.08 31.66
CA LEU A 15 22.11 46.95 31.12
C LEU A 15 22.73 48.31 30.80
N THR A 16 22.33 48.90 29.67
CA THR A 16 22.33 50.34 29.51
C THR A 16 21.06 50.78 28.79
N ALA A 17 20.29 51.60 29.46
CA ALA A 17 19.11 52.30 29.00
C ALA A 17 19.46 53.77 28.71
N CYS A 18 18.48 54.49 28.14
CA CYS A 18 18.32 55.94 27.93
C CYS A 18 18.91 56.48 26.62
N GLY A 19 18.23 57.36 25.92
CA GLY A 19 16.98 58.07 26.06
C GLY A 19 16.88 59.16 25.00
N GLY A 20 15.68 59.48 24.63
CA GLY A 20 15.18 60.84 24.56
C GLY A 20 15.22 61.68 23.28
N GLY A 21 14.05 62.09 22.87
CA GLY A 21 13.77 63.44 22.36
C GLY A 21 13.47 63.59 20.87
N GLY A 22 12.26 63.73 20.46
CA GLY A 22 11.48 64.92 20.31
C GLY A 22 11.41 65.46 18.87
N GLY A 23 10.20 65.64 18.31
CA GLY A 23 9.98 66.65 17.30
C GLY A 23 9.29 66.23 16.02
N GLY A 24 7.99 66.33 15.98
CA GLY A 24 7.05 67.01 15.13
C GLY A 24 7.16 66.94 13.59
N GLY A 25 6.01 66.60 12.96
CA GLY A 25 5.77 66.93 11.55
C GLY A 25 5.07 65.85 10.76
N ASN A 26 3.74 65.83 10.80
CA ASN A 26 2.91 65.31 9.72
C ASN A 26 2.81 66.43 8.64
N PRO A 27 2.54 66.22 7.34
CA PRO A 27 1.55 65.30 6.78
C PRO A 27 1.83 64.73 5.37
N LEU A 28 0.84 64.02 4.88
CA LEU A 28 0.44 63.75 3.51
C LEU A 28 0.88 62.42 2.87
N ASN A 29 -0.08 61.51 3.01
CA ASN A 29 -0.73 60.78 1.90
C ASN A 29 0.13 60.42 0.71
N THR A 30 0.63 59.21 0.64
CA THR A 30 0.79 58.47 -0.62
C THR A 30 0.30 57.06 -0.44
N THR A 31 -0.81 56.79 -1.07
CA THR A 31 -1.40 55.48 -1.26
C THR A 31 -0.39 54.61 -2.03
N SER A 32 0.33 53.72 -1.33
CA SER A 32 1.03 52.62 -1.95
C SER A 32 0.18 51.41 -1.69
N ALA A 33 -0.45 50.90 -2.72
CA ALA A 33 -1.13 49.62 -2.73
C ALA A 33 -0.15 48.52 -2.35
N ALA A 34 -0.32 47.94 -1.17
CA ALA A 34 0.28 46.70 -0.81
C ALA A 34 -0.27 45.64 -1.78
N PRO A 35 0.58 44.76 -2.38
CA PRO A 35 0.06 43.60 -3.04
C PRO A 35 -0.49 42.68 -1.94
N SER A 36 -1.83 42.59 -1.88
CA SER A 36 -2.51 41.55 -1.14
C SER A 36 -2.27 40.22 -1.85
N GLY A 37 -1.09 39.70 -1.65
CA GLY A 37 -0.82 38.28 -1.83
C GLY A 37 -1.40 37.59 -0.61
N SER A 38 -2.68 37.22 -0.65
CA SER A 38 -3.21 36.21 0.24
C SER A 38 -2.52 34.90 -0.14
N ALA A 39 -1.33 34.68 0.44
CA ALA A 39 -0.87 33.34 0.66
C ALA A 39 -1.89 32.73 1.62
N SER A 40 -2.86 32.00 1.09
CA SER A 40 -3.58 31.03 1.88
C SER A 40 -2.53 30.09 2.43
N ALA A 41 -2.12 30.31 3.67
CA ALA A 41 -1.45 29.32 4.46
C ALA A 41 -2.46 28.18 4.59
N SER A 42 -2.41 27.24 3.65
CA SER A 42 -2.97 25.91 3.82
C SER A 42 -2.35 25.38 5.11
N GLY A 43 -3.13 25.32 6.16
CA GLY A 43 -2.76 24.68 7.42
C GLY A 43 -2.59 23.19 7.21
N GLY A 44 -1.58 22.81 6.44
CA GLY A 44 -1.20 21.44 6.22
C GLY A 44 -0.15 21.03 7.24
N GLY A 45 -0.55 20.33 8.29
CA GLY A 45 0.39 19.56 9.08
C GLY A 45 1.16 18.59 8.15
N LYS A 46 2.33 18.14 8.62
CA LYS A 46 3.14 17.14 7.92
C LYS A 46 2.32 15.88 7.68
N VAL A 47 2.28 15.43 6.43
CA VAL A 47 1.63 14.16 6.05
C VAL A 47 2.53 13.00 6.45
N ILE A 48 2.01 12.07 7.25
CA ILE A 48 2.77 10.90 7.71
C ILE A 48 2.23 9.67 6.99
N ILE A 49 3.07 9.04 6.18
CA ILE A 49 2.71 7.85 5.41
C ILE A 49 3.35 6.63 6.04
N GLY A 50 2.53 5.68 6.47
CA GLY A 50 2.99 4.43 7.04
C GLY A 50 2.92 3.27 6.05
N SER A 51 3.66 2.19 6.34
CA SER A 51 3.51 0.91 5.65
C SER A 51 3.53 -0.28 6.59
N ALA A 52 2.93 -1.38 6.14
CA ALA A 52 3.11 -2.69 6.75
C ALA A 52 4.54 -3.21 6.51
N ASN A 53 4.91 -4.26 7.26
CA ASN A 53 6.27 -4.80 7.25
C ASN A 53 6.47 -5.84 6.13
N PHE A 54 6.27 -5.43 4.87
CA PHE A 54 6.61 -6.22 3.68
C PHE A 54 6.87 -5.29 2.47
N ASP A 55 7.69 -5.76 1.54
CA ASP A 55 8.30 -4.94 0.49
C ASP A 55 7.30 -4.21 -0.41
N GLU A 56 6.21 -4.87 -0.81
CA GLU A 56 5.20 -4.26 -1.66
C GLU A 56 4.51 -3.08 -0.98
N ASN A 57 4.15 -3.21 0.30
CA ASN A 57 3.50 -2.13 1.03
C ASN A 57 4.46 -0.95 1.27
N THR A 58 5.75 -1.24 1.49
CA THR A 58 6.81 -0.22 1.57
C THR A 58 7.00 0.50 0.23
N LEU A 59 7.00 -0.23 -0.88
CA LEU A 59 7.04 0.36 -2.22
C LEU A 59 5.84 1.30 -2.47
N LEU A 60 4.63 0.84 -2.17
CA LEU A 60 3.41 1.63 -2.34
C LEU A 60 3.41 2.91 -1.48
N ALA A 61 3.88 2.83 -0.24
CA ALA A 61 4.03 3.99 0.63
C ALA A 61 5.03 5.00 0.04
N SER A 62 6.16 4.53 -0.51
CA SER A 62 7.14 5.39 -1.16
C SER A 62 6.62 6.02 -2.46
N ILE A 63 5.78 5.32 -3.24
CA ILE A 63 5.08 5.90 -4.39
C ILE A 63 4.18 7.05 -3.94
N TYR A 64 3.38 6.86 -2.89
CA TYR A 64 2.51 7.91 -2.36
C TYR A 64 3.32 9.12 -1.85
N ALA A 65 4.39 8.86 -1.10
CA ALA A 65 5.24 9.90 -0.54
C ALA A 65 5.86 10.77 -1.64
N GLN A 66 6.57 10.16 -2.58
CA GLN A 66 7.28 10.89 -3.63
C GLN A 66 6.33 11.67 -4.54
N ALA A 67 5.14 11.12 -4.86
CA ALA A 67 4.15 11.84 -5.66
C ALA A 67 3.58 13.07 -4.93
N LEU A 68 3.36 12.97 -3.61
CA LEU A 68 2.91 14.10 -2.80
C LEU A 68 4.02 15.15 -2.62
N GLU A 69 5.26 14.74 -2.44
CA GLU A 69 6.42 15.64 -2.39
C GLU A 69 6.59 16.42 -3.70
N ALA A 70 6.37 15.77 -4.84
CA ALA A 70 6.38 16.43 -6.15
C ALA A 70 5.26 17.50 -6.30
N LYS A 71 4.21 17.45 -5.49
CA LYS A 71 3.16 18.47 -5.37
C LYS A 71 3.43 19.51 -4.27
N GLY A 72 4.61 19.48 -3.64
CA GLY A 72 5.02 20.41 -2.60
C GLY A 72 4.43 20.10 -1.22
N VAL A 73 3.87 18.90 -1.02
CA VAL A 73 3.39 18.44 0.29
C VAL A 73 4.58 18.00 1.14
N GLN A 74 4.63 18.42 2.40
CA GLN A 74 5.64 17.93 3.33
C GLN A 74 5.26 16.53 3.83
N VAL A 75 6.10 15.54 3.53
CA VAL A 75 5.85 14.14 3.86
C VAL A 75 6.91 13.61 4.85
N GLU A 76 6.48 12.66 5.67
CA GLU A 76 7.34 11.77 6.46
C GLU A 76 6.93 10.33 6.18
N GLU A 77 7.87 9.51 5.73
CA GLU A 77 7.65 8.08 5.59
C GLU A 77 7.99 7.35 6.89
N LYS A 78 7.12 6.39 7.27
CA LYS A 78 7.34 5.43 8.35
C LYS A 78 7.15 4.02 7.82
N PRO A 79 8.17 3.45 7.16
CA PRO A 79 8.06 2.11 6.58
C PRO A 79 8.11 1.03 7.66
N GLY A 80 7.46 -0.12 7.36
CA GLY A 80 7.62 -1.34 8.15
C GLY A 80 7.11 -1.26 9.58
N ILE A 81 6.03 -0.51 9.85
CA ILE A 81 5.54 -0.26 11.22
C ILE A 81 5.07 -1.55 11.91
N GLY A 82 4.45 -2.49 11.15
CA GLY A 82 3.93 -3.72 11.74
C GLY A 82 2.74 -4.30 10.99
N THR A 83 1.83 -4.92 11.76
CA THR A 83 0.61 -5.55 11.22
C THR A 83 -0.51 -4.53 10.98
N ARG A 84 -1.56 -4.96 10.27
CA ARG A 84 -2.74 -4.13 9.98
C ARG A 84 -3.36 -3.54 11.24
N GLU A 85 -3.45 -4.31 12.32
CA GLU A 85 -4.04 -3.85 13.57
C GLU A 85 -3.34 -2.61 14.10
N VAL A 86 -1.99 -2.63 14.13
CA VAL A 86 -1.17 -1.51 14.63
C VAL A 86 -1.32 -0.29 13.72
N ILE A 87 -1.26 -0.50 12.41
CA ILE A 87 -1.33 0.56 11.41
C ILE A 87 -2.71 1.21 11.40
N TYR A 88 -3.77 0.40 11.41
CA TYR A 88 -5.16 0.86 11.43
C TYR A 88 -5.45 1.79 12.61
N ASP A 89 -5.03 1.40 13.81
CA ASP A 89 -5.20 2.23 15.01
C ASP A 89 -4.42 3.55 14.92
N GLN A 90 -3.24 3.55 14.30
CA GLN A 90 -2.47 4.77 14.10
C GLN A 90 -3.11 5.71 13.07
N VAL A 91 -3.66 5.20 11.96
CA VAL A 91 -4.40 6.04 11.00
C VAL A 91 -5.67 6.58 11.65
N LYS A 92 -6.40 5.76 12.38
CA LYS A 92 -7.62 6.16 13.07
C LYS A 92 -7.36 7.26 14.11
N SER A 93 -6.28 7.15 14.87
CA SER A 93 -5.91 8.15 15.88
C SER A 93 -5.22 9.40 15.32
N GLY A 94 -4.90 9.44 14.03
CA GLY A 94 -4.16 10.52 13.38
C GLY A 94 -2.64 10.48 13.60
N GLY A 95 -2.10 9.40 14.17
CA GLY A 95 -0.65 9.15 14.25
C GLY A 95 -0.02 8.86 12.89
N LEU A 96 -0.83 8.38 11.93
CA LEU A 96 -0.53 8.29 10.51
C LEU A 96 -1.63 9.02 9.72
N THR A 97 -1.25 9.60 8.59
CA THR A 97 -2.20 10.27 7.68
C THR A 97 -2.71 9.31 6.61
N ILE A 98 -1.81 8.52 6.03
CA ILE A 98 -2.08 7.67 4.85
C ILE A 98 -1.36 6.35 5.02
N VAL A 99 -2.02 5.27 4.59
CA VAL A 99 -1.37 3.95 4.42
C VAL A 99 -1.91 3.28 3.15
N PRO A 100 -1.07 2.54 2.40
CA PRO A 100 -1.57 1.65 1.36
C PRO A 100 -2.26 0.44 2.02
N GLU A 101 -3.46 0.13 1.57
CA GLU A 101 -4.25 -1.01 2.04
C GLU A 101 -4.77 -1.83 0.87
N TYR A 102 -5.31 -3.00 1.17
CA TYR A 102 -5.99 -3.90 0.24
C TYR A 102 -7.46 -3.98 0.65
N ASN A 103 -8.34 -3.47 -0.20
CA ASN A 103 -9.74 -3.21 0.15
C ASN A 103 -10.48 -4.41 0.75
N GLY A 104 -10.34 -5.60 0.18
CA GLY A 104 -11.04 -6.79 0.68
C GLY A 104 -10.55 -7.25 2.05
N ASN A 105 -9.22 -7.24 2.28
CA ASN A 105 -8.66 -7.58 3.59
C ASN A 105 -8.97 -6.52 4.64
N LEU A 106 -9.02 -5.24 4.26
CA LEU A 106 -9.47 -4.16 5.13
C LEU A 106 -10.94 -4.35 5.51
N LEU A 107 -11.80 -4.65 4.54
CA LEU A 107 -13.21 -4.91 4.81
C LEU A 107 -13.40 -6.12 5.74
N ALA A 108 -12.72 -7.23 5.49
CA ALA A 108 -12.78 -8.41 6.34
C ALA A 108 -12.25 -8.15 7.77
N PHE A 109 -11.35 -7.18 7.93
CA PHE A 109 -10.86 -6.74 9.24
C PHE A 109 -11.93 -5.95 10.01
N VAL A 110 -12.63 -5.01 9.34
CA VAL A 110 -13.63 -4.16 10.01
C VAL A 110 -15.02 -4.83 10.09
N ASP A 111 -15.33 -5.76 9.19
CA ASP A 111 -16.55 -6.56 9.20
C ASP A 111 -16.27 -8.02 8.84
N LYS A 112 -16.12 -8.85 9.87
CA LYS A 112 -15.87 -10.30 9.70
C LYS A 112 -17.04 -11.07 9.06
N ALA A 113 -18.22 -10.46 8.97
CA ALA A 113 -19.42 -11.09 8.43
C ALA A 113 -19.65 -10.76 6.95
N THR A 114 -18.82 -9.91 6.35
CA THR A 114 -18.94 -9.50 4.94
C THR A 114 -19.05 -10.69 4.01
N LYS A 115 -19.84 -10.52 2.94
CA LYS A 115 -19.95 -11.45 1.82
C LYS A 115 -19.54 -10.80 0.49
N ALA A 116 -19.12 -9.53 0.53
CA ALA A 116 -18.68 -8.81 -0.64
C ALA A 116 -17.50 -9.51 -1.34
N LYS A 117 -17.55 -9.57 -2.65
CA LYS A 117 -16.58 -10.29 -3.49
C LYS A 117 -15.98 -9.40 -4.58
N THR A 118 -16.79 -8.54 -5.18
CA THR A 118 -16.33 -7.64 -6.24
C THR A 118 -15.76 -6.35 -5.64
N THR A 119 -14.96 -5.65 -6.42
CA THR A 119 -14.40 -4.34 -6.04
C THR A 119 -15.49 -3.35 -5.66
N GLU A 120 -16.58 -3.32 -6.41
CA GLU A 120 -17.72 -2.42 -6.18
C GLU A 120 -18.42 -2.73 -4.86
N GLU A 121 -18.71 -4.00 -4.58
CA GLU A 121 -19.32 -4.44 -3.33
C GLU A 121 -18.43 -4.12 -2.13
N VAL A 122 -17.16 -4.47 -2.21
CA VAL A 122 -16.17 -4.23 -1.15
C VAL A 122 -16.05 -2.73 -0.84
N ASN A 123 -15.90 -1.90 -1.87
CA ASN A 123 -15.76 -0.46 -1.69
C ASN A 123 -17.05 0.21 -1.18
N ALA A 124 -18.23 -0.30 -1.59
CA ALA A 124 -19.51 0.17 -1.06
C ALA A 124 -19.67 -0.15 0.44
N GLU A 125 -19.30 -1.37 0.85
CA GLU A 125 -19.36 -1.75 2.28
C GLU A 125 -18.32 -0.97 3.10
N LEU A 126 -17.08 -0.78 2.64
CA LEU A 126 -16.05 0.01 3.33
C LEU A 126 -16.53 1.42 3.65
N LYS A 127 -17.22 2.10 2.72
CA LYS A 127 -17.79 3.45 2.95
C LYS A 127 -18.74 3.52 4.14
N THR A 128 -19.38 2.42 4.49
CA THR A 128 -20.37 2.34 5.59
C THR A 128 -19.83 1.70 6.86
N LYS A 129 -18.76 0.89 6.75
CA LYS A 129 -18.20 0.13 7.87
C LYS A 129 -17.00 0.79 8.53
N LEU A 130 -16.30 1.67 7.80
CA LEU A 130 -15.21 2.44 8.38
C LEU A 130 -15.76 3.46 9.40
N PRO A 131 -15.01 3.71 10.48
CA PRO A 131 -15.37 4.76 11.44
C PRO A 131 -15.25 6.14 10.77
N PRO A 132 -15.94 7.17 11.31
CA PRO A 132 -16.07 8.47 10.67
C PRO A 132 -14.74 9.21 10.44
N GLU A 133 -13.70 8.87 11.19
CA GLU A 133 -12.36 9.44 11.05
C GLU A 133 -11.60 8.93 9.83
N LEU A 134 -12.01 7.77 9.30
CA LEU A 134 -11.32 7.09 8.21
C LEU A 134 -12.12 7.12 6.92
N GLU A 135 -11.41 7.09 5.80
CA GLU A 135 -11.98 6.77 4.49
C GLU A 135 -10.97 6.05 3.61
N VAL A 136 -11.48 5.35 2.62
CA VAL A 136 -10.70 4.85 1.50
C VAL A 136 -10.92 5.76 0.30
N LEU A 137 -9.83 6.07 -0.40
CA LEU A 137 -9.88 6.78 -1.68
C LEU A 137 -10.13 5.78 -2.82
N ASP A 138 -9.98 6.23 -4.08
CA ASP A 138 -10.22 5.37 -5.23
C ASP A 138 -9.27 4.16 -5.23
N SER A 139 -9.85 2.98 -5.34
CA SER A 139 -9.10 1.74 -5.49
C SER A 139 -8.46 1.65 -6.87
N SER A 140 -7.23 1.15 -6.93
CA SER A 140 -6.54 0.89 -8.20
C SER A 140 -7.06 -0.38 -8.88
N PRO A 141 -6.84 -0.55 -10.20
CA PRO A 141 -6.98 -1.84 -10.87
C PRO A 141 -5.98 -2.90 -10.37
N ALA A 142 -4.88 -2.48 -9.71
CA ALA A 142 -3.91 -3.41 -9.15
C ALA A 142 -4.51 -4.19 -7.97
N GLU A 143 -4.34 -5.50 -8.01
CA GLU A 143 -4.74 -6.42 -6.94
C GLU A 143 -3.56 -7.26 -6.48
N ASP A 144 -3.49 -7.50 -5.17
CA ASP A 144 -2.64 -8.53 -4.58
C ASP A 144 -3.51 -9.55 -3.85
N LYS A 145 -3.93 -10.58 -4.57
CA LYS A 145 -4.87 -11.60 -4.08
C LYS A 145 -4.35 -13.02 -4.24
N ASP A 146 -4.96 -13.93 -3.49
CA ASP A 146 -4.78 -15.36 -3.70
C ASP A 146 -5.06 -15.74 -5.15
N THR A 147 -4.19 -16.58 -5.74
CA THR A 147 -4.42 -17.18 -7.06
C THR A 147 -4.10 -18.67 -7.05
N LEU A 148 -4.64 -19.40 -8.02
CA LEU A 148 -4.16 -20.73 -8.39
C LEU A 148 -3.25 -20.58 -9.60
N THR A 149 -1.96 -20.85 -9.38
CA THR A 149 -0.89 -20.60 -10.34
C THR A 149 -0.29 -21.93 -10.82
N ILE A 150 0.04 -21.98 -12.10
CA ILE A 150 0.62 -23.16 -12.79
C ILE A 150 1.81 -22.72 -13.66
N THR A 151 2.54 -23.66 -14.24
CA THR A 151 3.54 -23.31 -15.27
C THR A 151 2.86 -22.92 -16.57
N LYS A 152 3.48 -22.01 -17.34
CA LYS A 152 3.00 -21.66 -18.70
C LYS A 152 3.02 -22.87 -19.64
N ASP A 153 3.92 -23.83 -19.42
CA ASP A 153 4.00 -25.04 -20.21
C ASP A 153 2.75 -25.93 -19.99
N GLU A 154 2.30 -26.13 -18.74
CA GLU A 154 1.05 -26.85 -18.46
C GLU A 154 -0.17 -26.07 -18.94
N GLN A 155 -0.17 -24.74 -18.83
CA GLN A 155 -1.22 -23.91 -19.43
C GLN A 155 -1.37 -24.17 -20.92
N ALA A 156 -0.26 -24.11 -21.66
CA ALA A 156 -0.26 -24.30 -23.12
C ALA A 156 -0.65 -25.75 -23.50
N LYS A 157 -0.06 -26.75 -22.83
CA LYS A 157 -0.27 -28.17 -23.11
C LYS A 157 -1.71 -28.62 -22.90
N GLN A 158 -2.39 -28.09 -21.89
CA GLN A 158 -3.73 -28.52 -21.49
C GLN A 158 -4.80 -27.43 -21.73
N SER A 159 -4.42 -26.27 -22.29
CA SER A 159 -5.31 -25.11 -22.55
C SER A 159 -6.03 -24.63 -21.28
N LEU A 160 -5.30 -24.52 -20.17
CA LEU A 160 -5.83 -24.10 -18.87
C LEU A 160 -5.72 -22.58 -18.71
N ASN A 161 -6.83 -21.87 -18.77
CA ASN A 161 -6.86 -20.41 -18.61
C ASN A 161 -7.64 -19.98 -17.36
N THR A 162 -8.58 -20.78 -16.94
CA THR A 162 -9.51 -20.44 -15.84
C THR A 162 -9.51 -21.52 -14.75
N MET A 163 -10.09 -21.20 -13.61
CA MET A 163 -10.30 -22.17 -12.55
C MET A 163 -11.29 -23.28 -12.97
N GLU A 164 -12.23 -23.01 -13.89
CA GLU A 164 -13.07 -24.04 -14.50
C GLU A 164 -12.26 -25.04 -15.34
N ASP A 165 -11.23 -24.57 -16.03
CA ASP A 165 -10.36 -25.49 -16.80
C ASP A 165 -9.55 -26.37 -15.83
N LEU A 166 -9.05 -25.79 -14.75
CA LEU A 166 -8.33 -26.55 -13.71
C LEU A 166 -9.20 -27.66 -13.12
N ALA A 167 -10.49 -27.43 -12.93
CA ALA A 167 -11.41 -28.44 -12.39
C ALA A 167 -11.40 -29.75 -13.19
N LYS A 168 -11.13 -29.69 -14.52
CA LYS A 168 -11.11 -30.86 -15.42
C LYS A 168 -9.94 -31.81 -15.13
N VAL A 169 -8.84 -31.28 -14.58
CA VAL A 169 -7.59 -32.02 -14.34
C VAL A 169 -7.23 -32.17 -12.87
N SER A 170 -7.83 -31.37 -11.99
CA SER A 170 -7.46 -31.22 -10.57
C SER A 170 -7.39 -32.53 -9.80
N LYS A 171 -8.28 -33.50 -10.11
CA LYS A 171 -8.33 -34.80 -9.41
C LYS A 171 -7.07 -35.64 -9.56
N THR A 172 -6.22 -35.33 -10.52
CA THR A 172 -4.94 -36.01 -10.74
C THR A 172 -3.75 -35.18 -10.26
N TRP A 173 -3.98 -33.93 -9.89
CA TRP A 173 -2.96 -32.93 -9.54
C TRP A 173 -2.78 -32.77 -8.03
N VAL A 174 -1.55 -32.48 -7.65
CA VAL A 174 -1.18 -32.09 -6.29
C VAL A 174 -1.07 -30.59 -6.24
N ILE A 175 -1.71 -29.96 -5.23
CA ILE A 175 -1.57 -28.54 -4.95
C ILE A 175 -0.53 -28.26 -3.89
N GLY A 176 0.27 -27.21 -4.07
CA GLY A 176 1.11 -26.60 -3.06
C GLY A 176 0.42 -25.36 -2.47
N ALA A 177 0.32 -25.27 -1.15
CA ALA A 177 -0.27 -24.11 -0.49
C ALA A 177 0.11 -24.05 0.99
N PRO A 178 -0.03 -22.88 1.66
CA PRO A 178 -0.02 -22.82 3.13
C PRO A 178 -1.20 -23.61 3.71
N PRO A 179 -1.06 -24.18 4.91
CA PRO A 179 -2.15 -24.91 5.57
C PRO A 179 -3.42 -24.08 5.75
N GLU A 180 -3.30 -22.79 6.00
CA GLU A 180 -4.39 -21.83 6.18
C GLU A 180 -5.21 -21.66 4.89
N PHE A 181 -4.56 -21.72 3.72
CA PHE A 181 -5.22 -21.68 2.43
C PHE A 181 -6.13 -22.90 2.25
N LYS A 182 -5.64 -24.10 2.56
CA LYS A 182 -6.45 -25.31 2.52
C LYS A 182 -7.67 -25.21 3.44
N GLN A 183 -7.46 -24.84 4.70
CA GLN A 183 -8.53 -24.71 5.70
C GLN A 183 -9.63 -23.74 5.24
N ARG A 184 -9.24 -22.66 4.58
CA ARG A 184 -10.14 -21.60 4.11
C ARG A 184 -10.88 -21.98 2.83
N TRP A 185 -10.21 -22.60 1.88
CA TRP A 185 -10.69 -22.64 0.51
C TRP A 185 -11.02 -24.05 -0.05
N GLU A 186 -10.64 -25.15 0.61
CA GLU A 186 -10.86 -26.49 0.06
C GLU A 186 -12.35 -26.78 -0.25
N LYS A 187 -13.24 -26.39 0.68
CA LYS A 187 -14.69 -26.58 0.49
C LYS A 187 -15.26 -25.67 -0.58
N GLU A 188 -14.83 -24.44 -0.60
CA GLU A 188 -15.27 -23.41 -1.55
C GLU A 188 -14.76 -23.71 -2.98
N LEU A 189 -13.53 -24.16 -3.14
CA LEU A 189 -12.98 -24.63 -4.41
C LEU A 189 -13.83 -25.76 -5.00
N LYS A 190 -14.23 -26.71 -4.15
CA LYS A 190 -15.11 -27.80 -4.55
C LYS A 190 -16.53 -27.31 -4.87
N SER A 191 -17.13 -26.51 -4.03
CA SER A 191 -18.54 -26.10 -4.18
C SER A 191 -18.75 -25.11 -5.31
N VAL A 192 -17.80 -24.19 -5.55
CA VAL A 192 -17.91 -23.14 -6.57
C VAL A 192 -17.43 -23.59 -7.94
N TYR A 193 -16.30 -24.29 -7.98
CA TYR A 193 -15.62 -24.68 -9.23
C TYR A 193 -15.61 -26.17 -9.50
N GLY A 194 -15.94 -27.02 -8.53
CA GLY A 194 -15.79 -28.47 -8.64
C GLY A 194 -14.33 -28.94 -8.58
N ILE A 195 -13.42 -28.09 -8.08
CA ILE A 195 -12.01 -28.41 -7.95
C ILE A 195 -11.80 -29.31 -6.73
N GLU A 196 -11.25 -30.48 -6.98
CA GLU A 196 -10.82 -31.44 -5.94
C GLU A 196 -9.41 -31.91 -6.32
N PHE A 197 -8.44 -31.70 -5.42
CA PHE A 197 -7.06 -32.11 -5.69
C PHE A 197 -6.79 -33.52 -5.19
N LYS A 198 -5.87 -34.21 -5.88
CA LYS A 198 -5.39 -35.53 -5.47
C LYS A 198 -4.74 -35.49 -4.10
N ASP A 199 -3.97 -34.45 -3.82
CA ASP A 199 -3.25 -34.26 -2.56
C ASP A 199 -2.89 -32.79 -2.35
N TRP A 200 -2.59 -32.44 -1.10
CA TRP A 200 -2.19 -31.09 -0.66
C TRP A 200 -0.82 -31.14 0.01
N LYS A 201 0.14 -30.39 -0.50
CA LYS A 201 1.46 -30.20 0.12
C LYS A 201 1.58 -28.84 0.77
N ALA A 202 2.05 -28.80 2.01
CA ALA A 202 2.37 -27.57 2.72
C ALA A 202 3.68 -26.99 2.17
N THR A 203 3.59 -25.99 1.30
CA THR A 203 4.75 -25.36 0.63
C THR A 203 5.00 -23.92 1.07
N GLY A 204 3.98 -23.16 1.51
CA GLY A 204 4.11 -21.79 2.01
C GLY A 204 4.90 -20.90 1.05
N ALA A 205 5.91 -20.20 1.55
CA ALA A 205 6.74 -19.27 0.78
C ALA A 205 7.55 -19.92 -0.37
N THR A 206 7.61 -21.26 -0.43
CA THR A 206 8.31 -21.99 -1.50
C THR A 206 7.36 -22.50 -2.59
N THR A 207 6.07 -22.13 -2.56
CA THR A 207 5.05 -22.65 -3.50
C THR A 207 5.42 -22.40 -4.96
N ALA A 208 5.84 -21.19 -5.30
CA ALA A 208 6.21 -20.85 -6.68
C ALA A 208 7.40 -21.69 -7.19
N ASP A 209 8.38 -21.98 -6.32
CA ASP A 209 9.51 -22.84 -6.67
C ASP A 209 9.08 -24.31 -6.80
N ALA A 210 8.20 -24.78 -5.93
CA ALA A 210 7.65 -26.14 -5.99
C ALA A 210 6.78 -26.38 -7.24
N ILE A 211 6.14 -25.35 -7.79
CA ILE A 211 5.46 -25.43 -9.09
C ILE A 211 6.49 -25.53 -10.22
N LYS A 212 7.52 -24.66 -10.20
CA LYS A 212 8.58 -24.63 -11.21
C LYS A 212 9.31 -25.96 -11.34
N ASP A 213 9.64 -26.61 -10.23
CA ASP A 213 10.39 -27.88 -10.21
C ASP A 213 9.50 -29.14 -10.37
N GLY A 214 8.17 -28.96 -10.50
CA GLY A 214 7.22 -30.05 -10.70
C GLY A 214 6.88 -30.84 -9.43
N THR A 215 7.32 -30.40 -8.26
CA THR A 215 6.95 -31.01 -6.97
C THR A 215 5.43 -30.96 -6.76
N VAL A 216 4.79 -29.92 -7.25
CA VAL A 216 3.34 -29.74 -7.36
C VAL A 216 2.96 -29.23 -8.76
N GLN A 217 1.76 -29.50 -9.23
CA GLN A 217 1.30 -29.07 -10.55
C GLN A 217 0.64 -27.70 -10.53
N VAL A 218 0.10 -27.31 -9.38
CA VAL A 218 -0.58 -26.04 -9.15
C VAL A 218 -0.26 -25.57 -7.73
N GLY A 219 -0.33 -24.28 -7.47
CA GLY A 219 -0.13 -23.76 -6.13
C GLY A 219 -0.83 -22.45 -5.86
N ASN A 220 -1.03 -22.16 -4.59
CA ASN A 220 -1.45 -20.84 -4.14
C ASN A 220 -0.25 -19.89 -4.14
N VAL A 221 -0.32 -18.88 -5.00
CA VAL A 221 0.67 -17.80 -5.11
C VAL A 221 -0.09 -16.48 -5.15
N PHE A 222 0.42 -15.45 -4.52
CA PHE A 222 -0.19 -14.11 -4.62
C PHE A 222 0.03 -13.51 -6.00
N SER A 223 -0.95 -12.76 -6.50
CA SER A 223 -0.95 -12.25 -7.88
C SER A 223 0.22 -11.30 -8.21
N THR A 224 0.86 -10.74 -7.22
CA THR A 224 2.03 -9.84 -7.36
C THR A 224 3.36 -10.50 -6.98
N ASP A 225 3.36 -11.83 -6.71
CA ASP A 225 4.61 -12.54 -6.38
C ASP A 225 5.57 -12.50 -7.57
N PRO A 226 6.76 -11.89 -7.44
CA PRO A 226 7.73 -11.74 -8.52
C PRO A 226 8.23 -13.08 -9.07
N LYS A 227 8.10 -14.17 -8.31
CA LYS A 227 8.43 -15.52 -8.78
C LYS A 227 7.50 -16.02 -9.87
N ILE A 228 6.30 -15.43 -10.06
CA ILE A 228 5.42 -15.76 -11.17
C ILE A 228 6.16 -15.53 -12.49
N ALA A 229 6.71 -14.34 -12.69
CA ALA A 229 7.48 -14.02 -13.89
C ALA A 229 8.82 -14.76 -13.94
N ALA A 230 9.58 -14.75 -12.83
CA ALA A 230 10.91 -15.36 -12.74
C ALA A 230 10.90 -16.88 -12.99
N ASN A 231 9.84 -17.56 -12.64
CA ASN A 231 9.69 -19.01 -12.77
C ASN A 231 8.83 -19.45 -13.97
N ASN A 232 8.53 -18.52 -14.90
CA ASN A 232 7.67 -18.81 -16.08
C ASN A 232 6.32 -19.41 -15.70
N LEU A 233 5.69 -18.85 -14.66
CA LEU A 233 4.39 -19.25 -14.17
C LEU A 233 3.28 -18.35 -14.71
N VAL A 234 2.03 -18.78 -14.50
CA VAL A 234 0.82 -18.02 -14.84
C VAL A 234 -0.28 -18.32 -13.83
N SER A 235 -0.98 -17.28 -13.39
CA SER A 235 -2.16 -17.39 -12.53
C SER A 235 -3.40 -17.63 -13.37
N LEU A 236 -4.23 -18.60 -12.95
CA LEU A 236 -5.51 -18.91 -13.59
C LEU A 236 -6.57 -17.87 -13.21
N GLN A 237 -7.45 -17.57 -14.14
CA GLN A 237 -8.51 -16.60 -13.92
C GLN A 237 -9.61 -17.16 -12.99
N ASP A 238 -9.93 -16.43 -11.94
CA ASP A 238 -11.03 -16.67 -11.01
C ASP A 238 -12.29 -15.97 -11.53
N THR A 239 -13.00 -16.59 -12.45
CA THR A 239 -14.17 -16.03 -13.15
C THR A 239 -15.41 -15.86 -12.27
N LYS A 240 -15.46 -16.54 -11.11
CA LYS A 240 -16.58 -16.50 -10.16
C LYS A 240 -16.27 -15.71 -8.89
N ASN A 241 -15.14 -14.99 -8.87
CA ASN A 241 -14.69 -14.19 -7.71
C ASN A 241 -14.73 -14.99 -6.40
N LEU A 242 -14.19 -16.22 -6.41
CA LEU A 242 -14.05 -17.01 -5.19
C LEU A 242 -13.15 -16.27 -4.21
N PHE A 243 -12.00 -15.81 -4.70
CA PHE A 243 -11.11 -14.92 -3.96
C PHE A 243 -11.64 -13.49 -4.09
N ALA A 244 -12.03 -12.89 -2.97
CA ALA A 244 -12.53 -11.52 -2.97
C ALA A 244 -11.49 -10.56 -3.55
N ALA A 245 -11.97 -9.45 -4.11
CA ALA A 245 -11.14 -8.36 -4.61
C ALA A 245 -10.15 -7.87 -3.54
N GLN A 246 -8.93 -7.58 -3.94
CA GLN A 246 -7.84 -7.10 -3.08
C GLN A 246 -7.13 -5.93 -3.76
N ASN A 247 -7.91 -4.95 -4.17
CA ASN A 247 -7.37 -3.77 -4.85
C ASN A 247 -6.54 -2.92 -3.91
N VAL A 248 -5.38 -2.50 -4.37
CA VAL A 248 -4.57 -1.50 -3.66
C VAL A 248 -5.39 -0.21 -3.54
N THR A 249 -5.56 0.24 -2.31
CA THR A 249 -6.49 1.32 -1.97
C THR A 249 -5.88 2.20 -0.88
N PRO A 250 -5.77 3.52 -1.07
CA PRO A 250 -5.29 4.40 -0.01
C PRO A 250 -6.31 4.47 1.13
N LEU A 251 -5.90 4.10 2.35
CA LEU A 251 -6.65 4.37 3.59
C LEU A 251 -6.10 5.66 4.20
N VAL A 252 -6.98 6.61 4.51
CA VAL A 252 -6.59 7.93 5.00
C VAL A 252 -7.36 8.36 6.25
N ASN A 253 -6.71 9.19 7.07
CA ASN A 253 -7.40 9.95 8.11
C ASN A 253 -8.02 11.21 7.48
N LYS A 254 -9.34 11.33 7.53
CA LYS A 254 -10.10 12.42 6.88
C LYS A 254 -9.69 13.82 7.31
N ALA A 255 -9.32 13.98 8.59
CA ALA A 255 -8.96 15.29 9.13
C ALA A 255 -7.62 15.83 8.58
N ALA A 256 -6.79 14.94 8.00
CA ALA A 256 -5.44 15.27 7.57
C ALA A 256 -5.26 15.31 6.04
N VAL A 257 -6.32 15.03 5.26
CA VAL A 257 -6.28 15.07 3.79
C VAL A 257 -7.00 16.29 3.23
N ASN A 258 -6.56 16.70 2.04
CA ASN A 258 -7.15 17.81 1.27
C ASN A 258 -7.23 17.42 -0.21
N ASP A 259 -7.78 18.31 -1.04
CA ASP A 259 -7.96 18.05 -2.47
C ASP A 259 -6.67 17.68 -3.21
N THR A 260 -5.54 18.31 -2.84
CA THR A 260 -4.24 17.99 -3.45
C THR A 260 -3.83 16.55 -3.12
N ILE A 261 -3.97 16.13 -1.87
CA ILE A 261 -3.64 14.77 -1.43
C ILE A 261 -4.56 13.77 -2.11
N THR A 262 -5.87 14.01 -2.04
CA THR A 262 -6.89 13.11 -2.62
C THR A 262 -6.70 12.95 -4.13
N SER A 263 -6.55 14.06 -4.87
CA SER A 263 -6.37 14.00 -6.33
C SER A 263 -5.05 13.33 -6.74
N THR A 264 -3.98 13.53 -5.98
CA THR A 264 -2.68 12.89 -6.25
C THR A 264 -2.76 11.37 -6.05
N LEU A 265 -3.34 10.92 -4.94
CA LEU A 265 -3.49 9.49 -4.66
C LEU A 265 -4.44 8.80 -5.64
N ASN A 266 -5.54 9.44 -6.02
CA ASN A 266 -6.45 8.91 -7.03
C ASN A 266 -5.80 8.83 -8.42
N ALA A 267 -4.92 9.78 -8.77
CA ALA A 267 -4.15 9.72 -10.01
C ALA A 267 -3.17 8.53 -10.03
N ILE A 268 -2.56 8.21 -8.88
CA ILE A 268 -1.74 7.00 -8.73
C ILE A 268 -2.62 5.76 -8.89
N SER A 269 -3.73 5.67 -8.18
CA SER A 269 -4.67 4.55 -8.26
C SER A 269 -5.11 4.28 -9.70
N ALA A 270 -5.42 5.33 -10.47
CA ALA A 270 -5.83 5.20 -11.86
C ALA A 270 -4.76 4.62 -12.81
N LYS A 271 -3.49 4.70 -12.45
CA LYS A 271 -2.34 4.23 -13.26
C LYS A 271 -1.77 2.88 -12.80
N LEU A 272 -1.99 2.53 -11.53
CA LEU A 272 -1.41 1.34 -10.95
C LEU A 272 -2.19 0.09 -11.39
N SER A 273 -1.53 -0.83 -12.08
CA SER A 273 -2.07 -2.12 -12.51
C SER A 273 -1.34 -3.27 -11.82
N THR A 274 -1.98 -4.45 -11.74
CA THR A 274 -1.33 -5.67 -11.20
C THR A 274 -0.03 -5.99 -11.93
N GLN A 275 0.01 -5.81 -13.28
CA GLN A 275 1.22 -6.04 -14.04
C GLN A 275 2.34 -5.05 -13.67
N SER A 276 2.02 -3.75 -13.54
CA SER A 276 3.04 -2.77 -13.14
C SER A 276 3.55 -3.03 -11.72
N LEU A 277 2.69 -3.48 -10.81
CA LEU A 277 3.09 -3.84 -9.45
C LEU A 277 4.00 -5.09 -9.46
N LEU A 278 3.62 -6.12 -10.21
CA LEU A 278 4.46 -7.31 -10.41
C LEU A 278 5.84 -6.97 -10.98
N ASP A 279 5.91 -6.09 -12.00
CA ASP A 279 7.17 -5.67 -12.62
C ASP A 279 8.06 -4.91 -11.61
N MET A 280 7.45 -4.04 -10.79
CA MET A 280 8.16 -3.33 -9.73
C MET A 280 8.66 -4.29 -8.64
N MET A 281 7.84 -5.24 -8.22
CA MET A 281 8.22 -6.24 -7.23
C MET A 281 9.34 -7.16 -7.74
N GLN A 282 9.36 -7.46 -9.05
CA GLN A 282 10.47 -8.19 -9.66
C GLN A 282 11.80 -7.43 -9.52
N LYS A 283 11.82 -6.11 -9.75
CA LYS A 283 13.01 -5.28 -9.56
C LYS A 283 13.51 -5.36 -8.10
N ILE A 284 12.62 -5.24 -7.14
CA ILE A 284 12.98 -5.29 -5.71
C ILE A 284 13.46 -6.69 -5.31
N ALA A 285 12.66 -7.73 -5.61
CA ALA A 285 12.94 -9.07 -5.10
C ALA A 285 14.08 -9.78 -5.84
N VAL A 286 14.22 -9.56 -7.16
CA VAL A 286 15.20 -10.24 -8.01
C VAL A 286 16.45 -9.41 -8.21
N ASN A 287 16.31 -8.15 -8.64
CA ASN A 287 17.44 -7.26 -8.92
C ASN A 287 18.04 -6.63 -7.64
N LYS A 288 17.29 -6.68 -6.53
CA LYS A 288 17.65 -6.04 -5.25
C LYS A 288 17.68 -4.52 -5.33
N ASP A 289 16.85 -3.94 -6.20
CA ASP A 289 16.69 -2.51 -6.30
C ASP A 289 15.97 -1.96 -5.05
N GLU A 290 16.36 -0.78 -4.59
CA GLU A 290 15.73 -0.12 -3.45
C GLU A 290 14.29 0.32 -3.79
N PRO A 291 13.29 0.08 -2.92
CA PRO A 291 11.89 0.43 -3.17
C PRO A 291 11.69 1.90 -3.57
N ALA A 292 12.42 2.83 -2.96
CA ALA A 292 12.34 4.26 -3.28
C ALA A 292 12.83 4.59 -4.71
N THR A 293 13.83 3.86 -5.21
CA THR A 293 14.32 4.00 -6.59
C THR A 293 13.28 3.50 -7.57
N VAL A 294 12.72 2.32 -7.32
CA VAL A 294 11.68 1.71 -8.16
C VAL A 294 10.42 2.58 -8.19
N ALA A 295 10.02 3.15 -7.05
CA ALA A 295 8.91 4.09 -6.95
C ALA A 295 9.11 5.32 -7.83
N LYS A 296 10.30 5.94 -7.77
CA LYS A 296 10.68 7.11 -8.57
C LYS A 296 10.63 6.83 -10.07
N GLU A 297 11.16 5.70 -10.50
CA GLU A 297 11.14 5.28 -11.90
C GLU A 297 9.72 5.10 -12.42
N TRP A 298 8.87 4.44 -11.63
CA TRP A 298 7.48 4.22 -12.00
C TRP A 298 6.69 5.53 -12.08
N LEU A 299 6.85 6.43 -11.09
CA LEU A 299 6.21 7.75 -11.09
C LEU A 299 6.63 8.59 -12.30
N THR A 300 7.92 8.62 -12.61
CA THR A 300 8.46 9.35 -13.77
C THR A 300 7.87 8.81 -15.08
N SER A 301 7.83 7.48 -15.23
CA SER A 301 7.31 6.81 -16.43
C SER A 301 5.80 7.05 -16.65
N ASN A 302 5.07 7.37 -15.58
CA ASN A 302 3.63 7.63 -15.62
C ASN A 302 3.26 9.13 -15.58
N GLY A 303 4.25 10.03 -15.52
CA GLY A 303 4.04 11.48 -15.46
C GLY A 303 3.43 11.94 -14.13
N LEU A 304 3.75 11.26 -13.04
CA LEU A 304 3.25 11.52 -11.67
C LEU A 304 4.33 12.05 -10.71
N GLY A 305 5.58 12.09 -11.15
CA GLY A 305 6.73 12.56 -10.36
C GLY A 305 7.14 14.00 -10.66
#